data_590c340689e95739bda013e87ca90f3b
#
_entry.id   590c340689e95739bda013e87ca90f3b
#
_cell.length_a   1.000
_cell.length_b   1.000
_cell.length_c   1.000
_cell.angle_alpha   90.00
_cell.angle_beta   90.00
_cell.angle_gamma   90.00
#
_symmetry.space_group_name_H-M   'P 1'
#
loop_
_entity.id
_entity.type
_entity.pdbx_description
1 polymer ?
#
loop_
_entity_poly.entity_id
_entity_poly.type
_entity_poly.pdbx_seq_one_letter_code
_entity_poly.pdbx_strand_id
1 'polypeptide(L)'
;MAVVCAALIAIAGIFVFAPDSADSVYEFFTGQKRSTAAQFAKPAADPAAENGVPDVPDGLGYSEIYQAGMAYRASICGNVIVKDGFADIYLTNSAENTDLLKVRVLDSKGNILGQTGLISPGQYVKSVKFDVLPKDGDEITLKLMGYEPETYYSTGEASLGTTVSCPQ
;
A
#
# COMPACT_ATOMS: atom_id res chain seq x y z
N MET A 1 -45.63 27.26 0.02
CA MET A 1 -45.26 25.87 -0.29
C MET A 1 -44.85 25.66 -1.75
N ALA A 2 -45.49 26.27 -2.75
CA ALA A 2 -45.13 26.09 -4.18
C ALA A 2 -43.75 26.55 -4.56
N VAL A 3 -43.20 27.63 -3.98
CA VAL A 3 -41.88 28.19 -4.30
C VAL A 3 -40.76 27.28 -3.81
N VAL A 4 -40.91 26.60 -2.66
CA VAL A 4 -39.94 25.68 -2.10
C VAL A 4 -39.85 24.41 -2.95
N CYS A 5 -40.96 23.89 -3.45
CA CYS A 5 -40.99 22.72 -4.34
C CYS A 5 -40.33 23.02 -5.70
N ALA A 6 -40.52 24.22 -6.25
CA ALA A 6 -39.88 24.60 -7.53
C ALA A 6 -38.36 24.71 -7.40
N ALA A 7 -37.85 25.21 -6.26
CA ALA A 7 -36.39 25.26 -6.01
C ALA A 7 -35.77 23.86 -5.85
N LEU A 8 -36.47 22.92 -5.19
CA LEU A 8 -36.00 21.54 -5.06
C LEU A 8 -35.98 20.79 -6.39
N ILE A 9 -36.95 21.03 -7.27
CA ILE A 9 -36.99 20.43 -8.62
C ILE A 9 -35.83 20.99 -9.49
N ALA A 10 -35.55 22.28 -9.38
CA ALA A 10 -34.45 22.90 -10.12
C ALA A 10 -33.08 22.33 -9.70
N ILE A 11 -32.88 22.11 -8.37
CA ILE A 11 -31.65 21.48 -7.84
C ILE A 11 -31.54 20.02 -8.31
N ALA A 12 -32.61 19.24 -8.27
CA ALA A 12 -32.62 17.86 -8.75
C ALA A 12 -32.36 17.77 -10.26
N GLY A 13 -32.88 18.72 -11.05
CA GLY A 13 -32.62 18.79 -12.50
C GLY A 13 -31.18 19.06 -12.86
N ILE A 14 -30.47 19.89 -12.09
CA ILE A 14 -29.05 20.19 -12.27
C ILE A 14 -28.20 18.93 -12.03
N PHE A 15 -28.53 18.12 -11.01
CA PHE A 15 -27.83 16.89 -10.71
C PHE A 15 -27.93 15.80 -11.77
N VAL A 16 -29.03 15.77 -12.54
CA VAL A 16 -29.27 14.74 -13.57
C VAL A 16 -28.60 15.08 -14.91
N PHE A 17 -28.46 16.37 -15.24
CA PHE A 17 -28.02 16.80 -16.56
C PHE A 17 -26.64 17.44 -16.64
N ALA A 18 -25.99 17.75 -15.52
CA ALA A 18 -24.69 18.40 -15.52
C ALA A 18 -23.87 17.97 -14.29
N PRO A 19 -23.17 16.83 -14.34
CA PRO A 19 -22.33 16.35 -13.24
C PRO A 19 -21.27 17.36 -12.79
N ASP A 20 -20.72 18.15 -13.72
CA ASP A 20 -19.74 19.21 -13.40
C ASP A 20 -20.33 20.36 -12.55
N SER A 21 -21.66 20.54 -12.58
CA SER A 21 -22.32 21.57 -11.76
C SER A 21 -22.60 21.13 -10.32
N ALA A 22 -22.48 19.83 -10.03
CA ALA A 22 -22.66 19.31 -8.67
C ALA A 22 -21.57 19.83 -7.72
N ASP A 23 -20.36 20.02 -8.22
CA ASP A 23 -19.24 20.55 -7.45
C ASP A 23 -19.44 22.04 -7.12
N SER A 24 -19.97 22.81 -8.06
CA SER A 24 -20.32 24.23 -7.84
C SER A 24 -21.44 24.41 -6.81
N VAL A 25 -22.43 23.53 -6.81
CA VAL A 25 -23.54 23.55 -5.84
C VAL A 25 -23.02 23.19 -4.44
N TYR A 26 -22.14 22.18 -4.35
CA TYR A 26 -21.55 21.79 -3.07
C TYR A 26 -20.69 22.92 -2.49
N GLU A 27 -19.85 23.58 -3.30
CA GLU A 27 -19.02 24.72 -2.90
C GLU A 27 -19.88 25.89 -2.40
N PHE A 28 -20.99 26.17 -3.07
CA PHE A 28 -21.91 27.23 -2.66
C PHE A 28 -22.56 26.98 -1.29
N PHE A 29 -22.95 25.74 -0.99
CA PHE A 29 -23.60 25.40 0.29
C PHE A 29 -22.65 25.15 1.45
N THR A 30 -21.44 24.67 1.18
CA THR A 30 -20.48 24.31 2.24
C THR A 30 -19.36 25.30 2.43
N GLY A 31 -19.15 26.21 1.47
CA GLY A 31 -17.99 27.12 1.44
C GLY A 31 -16.65 26.39 1.30
N GLN A 32 -16.67 25.08 1.02
CA GLN A 32 -15.48 24.27 0.82
C GLN A 32 -15.40 23.83 -0.63
N LYS A 33 -14.27 24.12 -1.30
CA LYS A 33 -13.95 23.43 -2.55
C LYS A 33 -13.89 21.95 -2.26
N ARG A 34 -14.70 21.14 -2.95
CA ARG A 34 -14.42 19.72 -3.07
C ARG A 34 -12.99 19.63 -3.60
N SER A 35 -12.10 19.11 -2.79
CA SER A 35 -10.81 18.70 -3.30
C SER A 35 -11.11 17.76 -4.48
N THR A 36 -10.87 18.25 -5.68
CA THR A 36 -10.88 17.42 -6.90
C THR A 36 -10.15 16.17 -6.52
N ALA A 37 -10.80 15.02 -6.61
CA ALA A 37 -10.34 13.74 -6.07
C ALA A 37 -8.83 13.70 -6.20
N ALA A 38 -8.12 13.63 -5.09
CA ALA A 38 -6.67 13.68 -5.09
C ALA A 38 -6.27 12.69 -6.17
N GLN A 39 -5.77 13.23 -7.28
CA GLN A 39 -5.41 12.43 -8.43
C GLN A 39 -4.47 11.38 -7.85
N PHE A 40 -4.94 10.13 -7.76
CA PHE A 40 -4.20 9.06 -7.13
C PHE A 40 -2.87 8.99 -7.86
N ALA A 41 -1.85 9.63 -7.30
CA ALA A 41 -0.53 9.57 -7.88
C ALA A 41 -0.18 8.08 -7.94
N LYS A 42 0.02 7.58 -9.15
CA LYS A 42 0.46 6.21 -9.37
C LYS A 42 1.60 5.91 -8.40
N PRO A 43 1.47 4.93 -7.49
CA PRO A 43 2.57 4.61 -6.60
C PRO A 43 3.79 4.23 -7.43
N ALA A 44 4.95 4.77 -7.07
CA ALA A 44 6.18 4.51 -7.82
C ALA A 44 6.56 3.02 -7.74
N ALA A 45 7.07 2.48 -8.85
CA ALA A 45 7.75 1.19 -8.85
C ALA A 45 8.98 1.26 -7.94
N ASP A 46 9.35 0.14 -7.33
CA ASP A 46 10.57 0.07 -6.52
C ASP A 46 11.80 0.17 -7.43
N PRO A 47 12.69 1.16 -7.23
CA PRO A 47 13.87 1.33 -8.08
C PRO A 47 14.91 0.22 -7.87
N ALA A 48 14.84 -0.54 -6.78
CA ALA A 48 15.70 -1.66 -6.45
C ALA A 48 15.07 -3.03 -6.79
N ALA A 49 13.91 -3.04 -7.50
CA ALA A 49 13.27 -4.27 -7.91
C ALA A 49 14.13 -4.99 -8.98
N GLU A 50 14.35 -6.27 -8.77
CA GLU A 50 15.09 -7.17 -9.65
C GLU A 50 14.16 -8.26 -10.19
N ASN A 51 14.45 -8.79 -11.39
CA ASN A 51 13.69 -9.88 -11.98
C ASN A 51 14.20 -11.25 -11.50
N GLY A 52 13.27 -12.20 -11.30
CA GLY A 52 13.60 -13.58 -11.00
C GLY A 52 13.33 -13.96 -9.54
N VAL A 53 13.99 -15.03 -9.10
CA VAL A 53 13.90 -15.56 -7.73
C VAL A 53 15.19 -15.23 -7.01
N PRO A 54 15.13 -14.63 -5.81
CA PRO A 54 16.33 -14.26 -5.07
C PRO A 54 17.10 -15.47 -4.53
N ASP A 55 18.41 -15.36 -4.48
CA ASP A 55 19.24 -16.24 -3.67
C ASP A 55 19.27 -15.71 -2.24
N VAL A 56 18.52 -16.34 -1.34
CA VAL A 56 18.31 -15.86 0.02
C VAL A 56 19.25 -16.58 0.98
N PRO A 57 20.08 -15.86 1.76
CA PRO A 57 20.93 -16.46 2.78
C PRO A 57 20.12 -17.23 3.83
N ASP A 58 20.71 -18.30 4.33
CA ASP A 58 20.13 -19.06 5.44
C ASP A 58 19.90 -18.18 6.68
N GLY A 59 18.89 -18.55 7.48
CA GLY A 59 18.62 -17.89 8.75
C GLY A 59 17.69 -16.67 8.68
N LEU A 60 17.33 -16.17 7.50
CA LEU A 60 16.41 -15.03 7.37
C LEU A 60 14.93 -15.43 7.43
N GLY A 61 14.62 -16.73 7.51
CA GLY A 61 13.24 -17.21 7.61
C GLY A 61 12.40 -16.89 6.36
N TYR A 62 13.00 -17.03 5.17
CA TYR A 62 12.31 -16.81 3.91
C TYR A 62 11.26 -17.89 3.66
N SER A 63 10.02 -17.48 3.49
CA SER A 63 8.89 -18.38 3.26
C SER A 63 7.77 -17.71 2.49
N GLU A 64 6.93 -18.52 1.85
CA GLU A 64 5.69 -18.05 1.26
C GLU A 64 4.71 -17.64 2.36
N ILE A 65 4.11 -16.46 2.21
CA ILE A 65 3.02 -16.00 3.07
C ILE A 65 1.71 -16.41 2.43
N TYR A 66 0.86 -17.06 3.23
CA TYR A 66 -0.51 -17.35 2.87
C TYR A 66 -1.45 -16.84 3.95
N GLN A 67 -2.46 -16.08 3.51
CA GLN A 67 -3.58 -15.67 4.36
C GLN A 67 -4.87 -15.88 3.57
N ALA A 68 -5.90 -16.40 4.23
CA ALA A 68 -7.20 -16.63 3.59
C ALA A 68 -7.76 -15.32 3.00
N GLY A 69 -8.13 -15.36 1.73
CA GLY A 69 -8.64 -14.19 1.01
C GLY A 69 -7.58 -13.38 0.24
N MET A 70 -6.29 -13.75 0.29
CA MET A 70 -5.29 -13.19 -0.62
C MET A 70 -5.54 -13.67 -2.05
N ALA A 71 -5.53 -12.72 -3.00
CA ALA A 71 -5.61 -12.99 -4.43
C ALA A 71 -4.23 -13.24 -5.08
N TYR A 72 -3.16 -13.13 -4.32
CA TYR A 72 -1.78 -13.21 -4.80
C TYR A 72 -0.89 -14.09 -3.91
N ARG A 73 0.24 -14.54 -4.45
CA ARG A 73 1.27 -15.32 -3.77
C ARG A 73 2.51 -14.47 -3.58
N ALA A 74 3.08 -14.50 -2.39
CA ALA A 74 4.28 -13.75 -2.07
C ALA A 74 5.18 -14.52 -1.11
N SER A 75 6.49 -14.29 -1.19
CA SER A 75 7.45 -14.77 -0.21
C SER A 75 8.21 -13.60 0.39
N ILE A 76 8.58 -13.71 1.66
CA ILE A 76 9.31 -12.68 2.40
C ILE A 76 10.10 -13.31 3.55
N CYS A 77 11.17 -12.65 3.98
CA CYS A 77 11.89 -13.03 5.19
C CYS A 77 11.13 -12.58 6.45
N GLY A 78 10.90 -13.52 7.37
CA GLY A 78 10.26 -13.26 8.67
C GLY A 78 11.23 -12.78 9.75
N ASN A 79 12.54 -13.06 9.61
CA ASN A 79 13.56 -12.60 10.55
C ASN A 79 14.15 -11.27 10.06
N VAL A 80 13.75 -10.18 10.72
CA VAL A 80 14.13 -8.81 10.32
C VAL A 80 15.37 -8.38 11.09
N ILE A 81 16.50 -8.33 10.38
CA ILE A 81 17.79 -7.88 10.91
C ILE A 81 18.08 -6.51 10.30
N VAL A 82 18.15 -5.47 11.14
CA VAL A 82 18.41 -4.10 10.71
C VAL A 82 19.90 -3.80 10.81
N LYS A 83 20.49 -3.42 9.69
CA LYS A 83 21.88 -2.99 9.59
C LYS A 83 21.98 -1.76 8.67
N ASP A 84 22.73 -0.75 9.09
CA ASP A 84 22.98 0.49 8.33
C ASP A 84 21.70 1.18 7.79
N GLY A 85 20.58 1.04 8.52
CA GLY A 85 19.30 1.63 8.12
C GLY A 85 18.47 0.81 7.14
N PHE A 86 18.86 -0.43 6.86
CA PHE A 86 18.17 -1.35 5.97
C PHE A 86 17.87 -2.67 6.67
N ALA A 87 16.86 -3.39 6.18
CA ALA A 87 16.67 -4.80 6.50
C ALA A 87 16.46 -5.61 5.22
N ASP A 88 17.13 -6.75 5.13
CA ASP A 88 16.97 -7.70 4.03
C ASP A 88 15.71 -8.51 4.25
N ILE A 89 14.67 -8.23 3.46
CA ILE A 89 13.35 -8.85 3.55
C ILE A 89 13.05 -9.81 2.39
N TYR A 90 13.77 -9.68 1.28
CA TYR A 90 13.60 -10.49 0.06
C TYR A 90 12.12 -10.65 -0.37
N LEU A 91 11.36 -9.53 -0.32
CA LEU A 91 9.99 -9.54 -0.79
C LEU A 91 9.94 -9.98 -2.25
N THR A 92 9.29 -11.11 -2.51
CA THR A 92 9.18 -11.70 -3.84
C THR A 92 7.71 -11.76 -4.27
N ASN A 93 7.43 -11.22 -5.44
CA ASN A 93 6.13 -11.31 -6.11
C ASN A 93 6.16 -12.50 -7.08
N SER A 94 5.34 -13.52 -6.85
CA SER A 94 5.29 -14.69 -7.74
C SER A 94 5.04 -14.29 -9.19
N ALA A 95 5.71 -14.94 -10.14
CA ALA A 95 5.47 -14.75 -11.56
C ALA A 95 4.07 -15.19 -12.02
N GLU A 96 3.37 -15.97 -11.19
CA GLU A 96 1.99 -16.42 -11.45
C GLU A 96 0.95 -15.37 -11.07
N ASN A 97 1.35 -14.30 -10.36
CA ASN A 97 0.45 -13.23 -9.98
C ASN A 97 0.13 -12.31 -11.17
N THR A 98 -0.99 -11.60 -11.05
CA THR A 98 -1.34 -10.46 -11.90
C THR A 98 -1.14 -9.13 -11.16
N ASP A 99 -1.05 -9.18 -9.83
CA ASP A 99 -1.06 -8.03 -8.94
C ASP A 99 0.34 -7.46 -8.70
N LEU A 100 0.39 -6.16 -8.50
CA LEU A 100 1.57 -5.48 -7.97
C LEU A 100 1.62 -5.64 -6.45
N LEU A 101 2.81 -5.83 -5.88
CA LEU A 101 2.97 -5.98 -4.44
C LEU A 101 3.80 -4.85 -3.84
N LYS A 102 3.54 -4.56 -2.57
CA LYS A 102 4.28 -3.60 -1.75
C LYS A 102 4.28 -4.05 -0.29
N VAL A 103 5.37 -3.75 0.42
CA VAL A 103 5.44 -3.94 1.88
C VAL A 103 5.55 -2.60 2.59
N ARG A 104 4.86 -2.47 3.72
CA ARG A 104 5.09 -1.46 4.76
C ARG A 104 5.57 -2.14 6.01
N VAL A 105 6.58 -1.55 6.64
CA VAL A 105 7.03 -1.94 7.98
C VAL A 105 6.40 -0.97 8.96
N LEU A 106 5.63 -1.50 9.92
CA LEU A 106 4.88 -0.72 10.89
C LEU A 106 5.42 -1.00 12.29
N ASP A 107 5.43 0.03 13.15
CA ASP A 107 5.64 -0.16 14.60
C ASP A 107 4.38 -0.70 15.28
N SER A 108 4.45 -0.99 16.59
CA SER A 108 3.33 -1.47 17.41
C SER A 108 2.16 -0.49 17.51
N LYS A 109 2.33 0.78 17.10
CA LYS A 109 1.29 1.81 17.07
C LYS A 109 0.70 2.01 15.66
N GLY A 110 1.22 1.29 14.65
CA GLY A 110 0.80 1.40 13.26
C GLY A 110 1.48 2.53 12.47
N ASN A 111 2.52 3.18 13.01
CA ASN A 111 3.30 4.16 12.27
C ASN A 111 4.22 3.44 11.27
N ILE A 112 4.37 4.04 10.08
CA ILE A 112 5.26 3.51 9.04
C ILE A 112 6.71 3.82 9.41
N LEU A 113 7.51 2.79 9.58
CA LEU A 113 8.96 2.86 9.80
C LEU A 113 9.74 2.86 8.49
N GLY A 114 9.22 2.20 7.47
CA GLY A 114 9.79 2.09 6.14
C GLY A 114 8.83 1.38 5.19
N GLN A 115 9.11 1.45 3.89
CA GLN A 115 8.28 0.78 2.89
C GLN A 115 9.05 0.57 1.59
N THR A 116 8.65 -0.42 0.80
CA THR A 116 9.12 -0.63 -0.58
C THR A 116 8.33 0.25 -1.55
N GLY A 117 8.79 0.35 -2.80
CA GLY A 117 7.94 0.68 -3.93
C GLY A 117 7.06 -0.50 -4.35
N LEU A 118 6.36 -0.35 -5.49
CA LEU A 118 5.62 -1.46 -6.10
C LEU A 118 6.57 -2.38 -6.86
N ILE A 119 6.39 -3.70 -6.72
CA ILE A 119 7.07 -4.73 -7.51
C ILE A 119 6.07 -5.49 -8.37
N SER A 120 6.46 -5.73 -9.62
CA SER A 120 5.65 -6.46 -10.60
C SER A 120 5.75 -7.98 -10.40
N PRO A 121 4.81 -8.77 -10.97
CA PRO A 121 4.94 -10.22 -11.01
C PRO A 121 6.30 -10.67 -11.56
N GLY A 122 6.89 -11.67 -10.92
CA GLY A 122 8.22 -12.18 -11.26
C GLY A 122 9.40 -11.30 -10.81
N GLN A 123 9.16 -10.29 -9.98
CA GLN A 123 10.19 -9.45 -9.38
C GLN A 123 10.32 -9.69 -7.88
N TYR A 124 11.47 -9.32 -7.36
CA TYR A 124 11.72 -9.23 -5.93
C TYR A 124 12.43 -7.93 -5.58
N VAL A 125 12.36 -7.52 -4.31
CA VAL A 125 13.19 -6.48 -3.72
C VAL A 125 13.92 -7.07 -2.53
N LYS A 126 15.26 -6.88 -2.50
CA LYS A 126 16.09 -7.46 -1.46
C LYS A 126 15.86 -6.80 -0.11
N SER A 127 15.89 -5.48 -0.05
CA SER A 127 15.95 -4.75 1.21
C SER A 127 14.87 -3.67 1.28
N VAL A 128 14.41 -3.38 2.49
CA VAL A 128 13.63 -2.18 2.81
C VAL A 128 14.49 -1.18 3.56
N LYS A 129 14.40 0.09 3.17
CA LYS A 129 15.02 1.20 3.89
C LYS A 129 14.09 1.66 5.01
N PHE A 130 14.66 1.93 6.17
CA PHE A 130 13.94 2.55 7.28
C PHE A 130 14.09 4.06 7.24
N ASP A 131 12.96 4.78 7.26
CA ASP A 131 12.89 6.22 7.45
C ASP A 131 12.98 6.58 8.95
N VAL A 132 12.47 5.66 9.80
CA VAL A 132 12.57 5.73 11.26
C VAL A 132 13.14 4.40 11.75
N LEU A 133 14.32 4.44 12.38
CA LEU A 133 15.00 3.23 12.84
C LEU A 133 14.30 2.63 14.05
N PRO A 134 13.94 1.34 14.01
CA PRO A 134 13.49 0.61 15.20
C PRO A 134 14.70 0.32 16.12
N LYS A 135 14.40 -0.01 17.36
CA LYS A 135 15.39 -0.48 18.34
C LYS A 135 15.45 -2.00 18.33
N ASP A 136 16.56 -2.52 18.81
CA ASP A 136 16.69 -3.96 19.06
C ASP A 136 15.59 -4.46 20.01
N GLY A 137 14.90 -5.53 19.62
CA GLY A 137 13.76 -6.09 20.34
C GLY A 137 12.42 -5.42 20.11
N ASP A 138 12.33 -4.37 19.29
CA ASP A 138 11.04 -3.77 18.96
C ASP A 138 10.15 -4.74 18.16
N GLU A 139 8.87 -4.79 18.52
CA GLU A 139 7.86 -5.50 17.74
C GLU A 139 7.44 -4.66 16.53
N ILE A 140 7.47 -5.28 15.36
CA ILE A 140 7.06 -4.67 14.09
C ILE A 140 6.08 -5.58 13.34
N THR A 141 5.38 -4.98 12.39
CA THR A 141 4.51 -5.70 11.45
C THR A 141 4.96 -5.43 10.02
N LEU A 142 5.27 -6.50 9.29
CA LEU A 142 5.41 -6.46 7.83
C LEU A 142 4.02 -6.55 7.22
N LYS A 143 3.49 -5.44 6.75
CA LYS A 143 2.18 -5.36 6.09
C LYS A 143 2.37 -5.44 4.58
N LEU A 144 2.04 -6.59 4.03
CA LEU A 144 2.06 -6.86 2.59
C LEU A 144 0.73 -6.43 1.97
N MET A 145 0.78 -5.72 0.86
CA MET A 145 -0.40 -5.21 0.17
C MET A 145 -0.32 -5.53 -1.32
N GLY A 146 -1.42 -6.05 -1.87
CA GLY A 146 -1.62 -6.26 -3.30
C GLY A 146 -2.40 -5.11 -3.93
N TYR A 147 -2.10 -4.82 -5.19
CA TYR A 147 -2.74 -3.78 -5.98
C TYR A 147 -2.99 -4.27 -7.41
N GLU A 148 -4.16 -3.98 -7.91
CA GLU A 148 -4.51 -4.19 -9.31
C GLU A 148 -3.69 -3.21 -10.17
N PRO A 149 -3.06 -3.67 -11.29
CA PRO A 149 -2.08 -2.88 -12.04
C PRO A 149 -2.61 -1.62 -12.72
N GLU A 150 -3.88 -1.61 -13.13
CA GLU A 150 -4.47 -0.50 -13.89
C GLU A 150 -5.08 0.56 -12.99
N THR A 151 -5.84 0.12 -11.98
CA THR A 151 -6.61 1.01 -11.10
C THR A 151 -5.91 1.33 -9.79
N TYR A 152 -4.90 0.52 -9.41
CA TYR A 152 -4.22 0.56 -8.11
C TYR A 152 -5.18 0.34 -6.92
N TYR A 153 -6.33 -0.29 -7.14
CA TYR A 153 -7.18 -0.72 -6.04
C TYR A 153 -6.52 -1.88 -5.29
N SER A 154 -6.74 -1.90 -3.96
CA SER A 154 -6.22 -2.98 -3.12
C SER A 154 -6.92 -4.31 -3.45
N THR A 155 -6.13 -5.34 -3.70
CA THR A 155 -6.58 -6.72 -3.93
C THR A 155 -6.42 -7.60 -2.68
N GLY A 156 -6.11 -6.98 -1.56
CA GLY A 156 -5.98 -7.64 -0.27
C GLY A 156 -4.67 -7.31 0.43
N GLU A 157 -4.61 -7.71 1.70
CA GLU A 157 -3.43 -7.49 2.54
C GLU A 157 -3.16 -8.71 3.42
N ALA A 158 -1.89 -8.90 3.78
CA ALA A 158 -1.44 -9.83 4.78
C ALA A 158 -0.50 -9.14 5.76
N SER A 159 -0.48 -9.61 7.00
CA SER A 159 0.38 -9.04 8.04
C SER A 159 1.18 -10.15 8.73
N LEU A 160 2.48 -9.93 8.83
CA LEU A 160 3.40 -10.80 9.56
C LEU A 160 4.02 -9.99 10.71
N GLY A 161 3.67 -10.37 11.96
CA GLY A 161 4.30 -9.80 13.16
C GLY A 161 5.66 -10.46 13.39
N THR A 162 6.67 -9.68 13.75
CA THR A 162 8.00 -10.16 14.09
C THR A 162 8.72 -9.18 15.02
N THR A 163 9.86 -9.59 15.53
CA THR A 163 10.73 -8.75 16.37
C THR A 163 12.00 -8.39 15.59
N VAL A 164 12.41 -7.14 15.72
CA VAL A 164 13.63 -6.65 15.08
C VAL A 164 14.87 -7.08 15.84
N SER A 165 15.91 -7.46 15.11
CA SER A 165 17.27 -7.61 15.62
C SER A 165 18.18 -6.53 15.04
N CYS A 166 18.89 -5.82 15.90
CA CYS A 166 19.87 -4.79 15.51
C CYS A 166 21.25 -5.18 16.05
N PRO A 167 21.98 -6.10 15.39
CA PRO A 167 23.31 -6.49 15.84
C PRO A 167 24.26 -5.29 15.78
N GLN A 168 25.00 -5.08 16.86
CA GLN A 168 26.02 -4.04 17.00
C GLN A 168 27.29 -4.38 16.21
#